data_d86be59235b7cf3272e64b31dffe8574
#
_entry.id   d86be59235b7cf3272e64b31dffe8574
#
_cell.length_a   1.000
_cell.length_b   1.000
_cell.length_c   1.000
_cell.angle_alpha   90.00
_cell.angle_beta   90.00
_cell.angle_gamma   90.00
#
_symmetry.space_group_name_H-M   'P 1'
#
loop_
_entity.id
_entity.type
_entity.pdbx_description
1 polymer ?
#
loop_
_entity_poly.entity_id
_entity_poly.type
_entity_poly.pdbx_seq_one_letter_code
_entity_poly.pdbx_strand_id
1 'polypeptide(L)'
;HSIWGGIMSNEKFSNFLTDIIDADLAEGKVREIHTRFPPEPNGYLHIGSAKAIYINYMVAKTYGGKFNLRYDDTNPAREGDEYVQSILRDLEWLGAHPNGGIFYGSDYFEKCYECAEKLIRDGKAYVDDLTRDEMQEYRGNDAGKPSRPSPYRNRTPEENLDLFRRMRAGEFADGEKTLRAKIDLASPNMNMRDPAIYRIKHVSHHRQGDKWCI
;
A
#
# COMPACT_ATOMS: atom_id res chain seq x y z
N HIS A 1 20.02 16.89 -21.22
CA HIS A 1 21.19 16.89 -20.30
C HIS A 1 20.71 16.42 -18.93
N SER A 2 21.17 15.23 -18.51
CA SER A 2 20.84 14.67 -17.20
C SER A 2 21.45 15.54 -16.10
N ILE A 3 20.64 15.95 -15.14
CA ILE A 3 21.06 16.71 -13.94
C ILE A 3 22.17 15.96 -13.16
N TRP A 4 22.27 14.66 -13.37
CA TRP A 4 23.17 13.74 -12.65
C TRP A 4 24.55 13.59 -13.30
N GLY A 5 24.80 14.19 -14.46
CA GLY A 5 26.05 14.04 -15.22
C GLY A 5 27.31 14.58 -14.53
N GLY A 6 27.18 15.37 -13.47
CA GLY A 6 28.29 15.98 -12.74
C GLY A 6 28.65 15.32 -11.39
N ILE A 7 27.91 14.32 -10.95
CA ILE A 7 28.08 13.72 -9.59
C ILE A 7 28.76 12.35 -9.64
N MET A 8 29.07 11.85 -10.83
CA MET A 8 29.59 10.50 -11.04
C MET A 8 31.12 10.46 -10.98
N SER A 9 31.69 10.61 -9.81
CA SER A 9 32.99 10.01 -9.53
C SER A 9 32.81 8.50 -9.41
N ASN A 10 33.78 7.71 -9.91
CA ASN A 10 33.80 6.24 -9.87
C ASN A 10 33.92 5.66 -8.43
N GLU A 11 33.68 6.44 -7.42
CA GLU A 11 33.67 5.97 -6.03
C GLU A 11 32.39 5.21 -5.74
N LYS A 12 32.52 3.97 -5.32
CA LYS A 12 31.43 3.14 -4.85
C LYS A 12 30.77 3.87 -3.68
N PHE A 13 29.55 4.36 -3.89
CA PHE A 13 28.78 5.01 -2.85
C PHE A 13 28.51 4.00 -1.73
N SER A 14 29.19 4.17 -0.57
CA SER A 14 29.02 3.31 0.59
C SER A 14 28.19 3.98 1.66
N ASN A 15 27.18 3.29 2.13
CA ASN A 15 26.36 3.64 3.28
C ASN A 15 25.71 2.37 3.85
N PHE A 16 24.97 2.50 4.96
CA PHE A 16 24.36 1.34 5.60
C PHE A 16 23.44 0.52 4.68
N LEU A 17 22.79 1.14 3.67
CA LEU A 17 21.96 0.43 2.71
C LEU A 17 22.80 -0.44 1.79
N THR A 18 23.89 0.11 1.23
CA THR A 18 24.80 -0.64 0.37
C THR A 18 25.53 -1.73 1.12
N ASP A 19 25.87 -1.52 2.39
CA ASP A 19 26.52 -2.54 3.22
C ASP A 19 25.59 -3.75 3.44
N ILE A 20 24.30 -3.53 3.70
CA ILE A 20 23.31 -4.59 3.82
C ILE A 20 23.10 -5.31 2.47
N ILE A 21 22.98 -4.55 1.38
CA ILE A 21 22.79 -5.11 0.03
C ILE A 21 24.00 -5.97 -0.37
N ASP A 22 25.21 -5.48 -0.15
CA ASP A 22 26.45 -6.21 -0.46
C ASP A 22 26.52 -7.53 0.34
N ALA A 23 26.13 -7.52 1.61
CA ALA A 23 26.07 -8.72 2.43
C ALA A 23 25.03 -9.73 1.91
N ASP A 24 23.82 -9.27 1.59
CA ASP A 24 22.74 -10.13 1.10
C ASP A 24 23.06 -10.75 -0.27
N LEU A 25 23.74 -9.99 -1.14
CA LEU A 25 24.25 -10.51 -2.43
C LEU A 25 25.36 -11.55 -2.22
N ALA A 26 26.34 -11.27 -1.34
CA ALA A 26 27.44 -12.17 -1.04
C ALA A 26 26.96 -13.50 -0.42
N GLU A 27 25.93 -13.46 0.42
CA GLU A 27 25.32 -14.64 1.04
C GLU A 27 24.35 -15.38 0.11
N GLY A 28 24.07 -14.83 -1.09
CA GLY A 28 23.14 -15.42 -2.05
C GLY A 28 21.67 -15.35 -1.63
N LYS A 29 21.31 -14.50 -0.65
CA LYS A 29 19.93 -14.28 -0.23
C LYS A 29 19.08 -13.65 -1.34
N VAL A 30 19.70 -12.79 -2.15
CA VAL A 30 19.09 -12.12 -3.30
C VAL A 30 19.98 -12.26 -4.52
N ARG A 31 19.37 -12.24 -5.71
CA ARG A 31 20.12 -12.35 -7.00
C ARG A 31 20.09 -11.07 -7.80
N GLU A 32 19.06 -10.26 -7.64
CA GLU A 32 18.84 -9.01 -8.35
C GLU A 32 18.27 -7.97 -7.39
N ILE A 33 18.71 -6.73 -7.55
CA ILE A 33 18.20 -5.61 -6.74
C ILE A 33 17.02 -4.96 -7.45
N HIS A 34 15.91 -4.87 -6.74
CA HIS A 34 14.72 -4.14 -7.16
C HIS A 34 14.43 -3.04 -6.15
N THR A 35 14.35 -1.83 -6.63
CA THR A 35 13.89 -0.68 -5.85
C THR A 35 12.59 -0.12 -6.41
N ARG A 36 11.88 0.67 -5.62
CA ARG A 36 10.64 1.29 -6.07
C ARG A 36 10.46 2.68 -5.48
N PHE A 37 9.85 3.55 -6.25
CA PHE A 37 9.25 4.78 -5.75
C PHE A 37 7.73 4.62 -5.79
N PRO A 38 7.02 4.64 -4.63
CA PRO A 38 5.59 4.38 -4.53
C PRO A 38 4.78 5.66 -4.22
N PRO A 39 4.64 6.61 -5.16
CA PRO A 39 3.88 7.83 -4.88
C PRO A 39 2.37 7.57 -4.86
N GLU A 40 1.66 8.28 -3.97
CA GLU A 40 0.21 8.47 -4.11
C GLU A 40 -0.03 9.58 -5.15
N PRO A 41 -0.84 9.36 -6.21
CA PRO A 41 -1.12 10.39 -7.21
C PRO A 41 -2.22 11.37 -6.72
N ASN A 42 -2.00 12.00 -5.56
CA ASN A 42 -2.92 12.91 -4.87
C ASN A 42 -2.38 14.34 -4.75
N GLY A 43 -1.25 14.63 -5.40
CA GLY A 43 -0.58 15.92 -5.38
C GLY A 43 0.71 15.91 -6.20
N TYR A 44 1.31 17.11 -6.31
CA TYR A 44 2.61 17.28 -6.97
C TYR A 44 3.75 16.82 -6.07
N LEU A 45 4.85 16.39 -6.70
CA LEU A 45 6.07 16.04 -5.98
C LEU A 45 6.74 17.27 -5.39
N HIS A 46 7.54 17.06 -4.35
CA HIS A 46 8.33 18.10 -3.69
C HIS A 46 9.79 17.64 -3.52
N ILE A 47 10.64 18.50 -2.98
CA ILE A 47 12.08 18.19 -2.84
C ILE A 47 12.35 16.92 -2.02
N GLY A 48 11.53 16.60 -1.04
CA GLY A 48 11.62 15.33 -0.29
C GLY A 48 11.39 14.11 -1.16
N SER A 49 10.47 14.22 -2.13
CA SER A 49 10.22 13.17 -3.13
C SER A 49 11.44 12.97 -4.04
N ALA A 50 12.10 14.06 -4.46
CA ALA A 50 13.32 13.98 -5.26
C ALA A 50 14.43 13.22 -4.55
N LYS A 51 14.58 13.40 -3.23
CA LYS A 51 15.51 12.62 -2.40
C LYS A 51 15.17 11.13 -2.40
N ALA A 52 13.91 10.78 -2.21
CA ALA A 52 13.45 9.38 -2.22
C ALA A 52 13.67 8.72 -3.58
N ILE A 53 13.36 9.43 -4.67
CA ILE A 53 13.60 8.98 -6.05
C ILE A 53 15.10 8.73 -6.26
N TYR A 54 15.94 9.70 -5.86
CA TYR A 54 17.39 9.60 -6.02
C TYR A 54 17.98 8.36 -5.32
N ILE A 55 17.62 8.13 -4.05
CA ILE A 55 18.11 6.97 -3.29
C ILE A 55 17.73 5.67 -4.00
N ASN A 56 16.47 5.51 -4.38
CA ASN A 56 15.99 4.29 -5.03
C ASN A 56 16.61 4.08 -6.41
N TYR A 57 16.65 5.13 -7.23
CA TYR A 57 17.23 5.08 -8.58
C TYR A 57 18.72 4.77 -8.55
N MET A 58 19.49 5.46 -7.67
CA MET A 58 20.94 5.26 -7.59
C MET A 58 21.33 3.89 -7.05
N VAL A 59 20.58 3.35 -6.08
CA VAL A 59 20.79 1.97 -5.62
C VAL A 59 20.57 0.99 -6.77
N ALA A 60 19.44 1.07 -7.47
CA ALA A 60 19.19 0.20 -8.62
C ALA A 60 20.30 0.31 -9.68
N LYS A 61 20.69 1.54 -10.03
CA LYS A 61 21.72 1.81 -11.02
C LYS A 61 23.08 1.25 -10.61
N THR A 62 23.49 1.42 -9.36
CA THR A 62 24.79 0.96 -8.82
C THR A 62 24.91 -0.57 -8.92
N TYR A 63 23.84 -1.29 -8.69
CA TYR A 63 23.81 -2.76 -8.72
C TYR A 63 23.33 -3.35 -10.05
N GLY A 64 23.11 -2.53 -11.08
CA GLY A 64 22.57 -3.00 -12.36
C GLY A 64 21.16 -3.62 -12.23
N GLY A 65 20.44 -3.22 -11.21
CA GLY A 65 19.12 -3.73 -10.88
C GLY A 65 17.98 -2.95 -11.55
N LYS A 66 16.77 -3.14 -11.02
CA LYS A 66 15.54 -2.52 -11.53
C LYS A 66 15.01 -1.46 -10.58
N PHE A 67 14.62 -0.32 -11.15
CA PHE A 67 13.88 0.73 -10.48
C PHE A 67 12.44 0.75 -11.00
N ASN A 68 11.47 0.55 -10.11
CA ASN A 68 10.05 0.52 -10.43
C ASN A 68 9.36 1.82 -9.96
N LEU A 69 8.46 2.33 -10.79
CA LEU A 69 7.46 3.29 -10.35
C LEU A 69 6.16 2.54 -10.04
N ARG A 70 5.70 2.59 -8.81
CA ARG A 70 4.43 1.97 -8.42
C ARG A 70 3.51 2.99 -7.79
N TYR A 71 2.52 3.43 -8.52
CA TYR A 71 1.48 4.30 -7.99
C TYR A 71 0.67 3.59 -6.92
N ASP A 72 0.59 4.21 -5.73
CA ASP A 72 -0.34 3.80 -4.68
C ASP A 72 -1.67 4.55 -4.90
N ASP A 73 -2.44 4.08 -5.87
CA ASP A 73 -3.68 4.69 -6.32
C ASP A 73 -4.91 3.92 -5.79
N THR A 74 -4.93 3.70 -4.48
CA THR A 74 -5.97 2.93 -3.80
C THR A 74 -7.07 3.79 -3.17
N ASN A 75 -6.92 5.13 -3.19
CA ASN A 75 -7.90 6.06 -2.64
C ASN A 75 -8.57 6.91 -3.74
N PRO A 76 -9.71 6.49 -4.28
CA PRO A 76 -10.36 7.15 -5.42
C PRO A 76 -10.82 8.59 -5.14
N ALA A 77 -10.95 8.97 -3.87
CA ALA A 77 -11.48 10.28 -3.49
C ALA A 77 -10.46 11.44 -3.65
N ARG A 78 -9.17 11.15 -3.83
CA ARG A 78 -8.08 12.14 -3.81
C ARG A 78 -7.13 12.05 -4.99
N GLU A 79 -7.26 11.05 -5.82
CA GLU A 79 -6.31 10.71 -6.87
C GLU A 79 -6.79 11.18 -8.23
N GLY A 80 -5.87 11.56 -9.13
CA GLY A 80 -6.22 12.04 -10.44
C GLY A 80 -5.11 11.86 -11.48
N ASP A 81 -5.52 11.71 -12.75
CA ASP A 81 -4.62 11.53 -13.89
C ASP A 81 -3.63 12.68 -14.05
N GLU A 82 -4.01 13.91 -13.67
CA GLU A 82 -3.11 15.06 -13.70
C GLU A 82 -1.84 14.81 -12.86
N TYR A 83 -2.01 14.30 -11.65
CA TYR A 83 -0.88 13.99 -10.77
C TYR A 83 -0.05 12.81 -11.27
N VAL A 84 -0.71 11.79 -11.84
CA VAL A 84 -0.01 10.67 -12.49
C VAL A 84 0.93 11.18 -13.58
N GLN A 85 0.43 12.04 -14.47
CA GLN A 85 1.23 12.61 -15.56
C GLN A 85 2.31 13.55 -15.05
N SER A 86 2.04 14.34 -14.02
CA SER A 86 3.03 15.23 -13.41
C SER A 86 4.19 14.45 -12.83
N ILE A 87 3.93 13.38 -12.09
CA ILE A 87 4.95 12.50 -11.50
C ILE A 87 5.82 11.88 -12.59
N LEU A 88 5.24 11.43 -13.70
CA LEU A 88 6.00 10.89 -14.82
C LEU A 88 6.94 11.93 -15.44
N ARG A 89 6.47 13.16 -15.66
CA ARG A 89 7.31 14.26 -16.17
C ARG A 89 8.44 14.60 -15.21
N ASP A 90 8.17 14.59 -13.91
CA ASP A 90 9.18 14.91 -12.89
C ASP A 90 10.29 13.84 -12.85
N LEU A 91 9.93 12.54 -12.96
CA LEU A 91 10.91 11.46 -13.06
C LEU A 91 11.76 11.58 -14.33
N GLU A 92 11.15 11.90 -15.46
CA GLU A 92 11.86 12.11 -16.71
C GLU A 92 12.82 13.30 -16.61
N TRP A 93 12.35 14.44 -16.05
CA TRP A 93 13.18 15.62 -15.81
C TRP A 93 14.37 15.34 -14.89
N LEU A 94 14.18 14.52 -13.84
CA LEU A 94 15.25 14.07 -12.97
C LEU A 94 16.20 13.06 -13.66
N GLY A 95 15.82 12.48 -14.80
CA GLY A 95 16.57 11.40 -15.46
C GLY A 95 16.47 10.06 -14.74
N ALA A 96 15.49 9.87 -13.89
CA ALA A 96 15.26 8.66 -13.10
C ALA A 96 14.22 7.76 -13.79
N HIS A 97 14.60 7.17 -14.92
CA HIS A 97 13.69 6.32 -15.70
C HIS A 97 13.38 4.99 -14.98
N PRO A 98 12.10 4.61 -14.83
CA PRO A 98 11.70 3.36 -14.21
C PRO A 98 11.92 2.17 -15.16
N ASN A 99 13.16 1.70 -15.26
CA ASN A 99 13.56 0.60 -16.13
C ASN A 99 12.95 -0.77 -15.72
N GLY A 100 12.43 -0.90 -14.52
CA GLY A 100 11.70 -2.08 -14.06
C GLY A 100 10.23 -2.08 -14.43
N GLY A 101 9.66 -0.92 -14.75
CA GLY A 101 8.28 -0.74 -15.18
C GLY A 101 7.48 0.24 -14.33
N ILE A 102 6.28 0.51 -14.82
CA ILE A 102 5.29 1.38 -14.18
C ILE A 102 4.09 0.52 -13.77
N PHE A 103 3.73 0.56 -12.50
CA PHE A 103 2.69 -0.26 -11.91
C PHE A 103 1.67 0.60 -11.17
N TYR A 104 0.45 0.11 -11.06
CA TYR A 104 -0.65 0.76 -10.34
C TYR A 104 -1.21 -0.21 -9.31
N GLY A 105 -1.40 0.25 -8.08
CA GLY A 105 -2.05 -0.53 -7.03
C GLY A 105 -3.45 -0.98 -7.43
N SER A 106 -4.19 -0.12 -8.13
CA SER A 106 -5.54 -0.41 -8.64
C SER A 106 -5.63 -1.58 -9.63
N ASP A 107 -4.55 -1.93 -10.33
CA ASP A 107 -4.53 -3.10 -11.22
C ASP A 107 -4.61 -4.43 -10.45
N TYR A 108 -4.37 -4.40 -9.14
CA TYR A 108 -4.38 -5.58 -8.27
C TYR A 108 -5.66 -5.70 -7.42
N PHE A 109 -6.67 -4.87 -7.63
CA PHE A 109 -7.91 -4.89 -6.84
C PHE A 109 -8.61 -6.26 -6.89
N GLU A 110 -8.71 -6.88 -8.05
CA GLU A 110 -9.28 -8.23 -8.17
C GLU A 110 -8.50 -9.24 -7.32
N LYS A 111 -7.17 -9.22 -7.42
CA LYS A 111 -6.30 -10.12 -6.66
C LYS A 111 -6.40 -9.89 -5.15
N CYS A 112 -6.46 -8.62 -4.74
CA CYS A 112 -6.64 -8.27 -3.33
C CYS A 112 -8.01 -8.76 -2.82
N TYR A 113 -9.06 -8.62 -3.64
CA TYR A 113 -10.39 -9.12 -3.31
C TYR A 113 -10.41 -10.64 -3.12
N GLU A 114 -9.83 -11.40 -4.05
CA GLU A 114 -9.68 -12.86 -3.94
C GLU A 114 -8.91 -13.27 -2.68
N CYS A 115 -7.83 -12.56 -2.36
CA CYS A 115 -7.07 -12.80 -1.13
C CYS A 115 -7.89 -12.50 0.13
N ALA A 116 -8.71 -11.44 0.10
CA ALA A 116 -9.61 -11.11 1.20
C ALA A 116 -10.68 -12.20 1.39
N GLU A 117 -11.29 -12.70 0.31
CA GLU A 117 -12.21 -13.84 0.39
C GLU A 117 -11.53 -15.08 0.98
N LYS A 118 -10.27 -15.33 0.61
CA LYS A 118 -9.49 -16.45 1.19
C LYS A 118 -9.30 -16.26 2.70
N LEU A 119 -8.94 -15.06 3.15
CA LEU A 119 -8.81 -14.78 4.59
C LEU A 119 -10.13 -15.00 5.34
N ILE A 120 -11.26 -14.63 4.73
CA ILE A 120 -12.59 -14.87 5.30
C ILE A 120 -12.86 -16.38 5.43
N ARG A 121 -12.62 -17.16 4.37
CA ARG A 121 -12.81 -18.63 4.39
C ARG A 121 -11.94 -19.30 5.42
N ASP A 122 -10.72 -18.81 5.62
CA ASP A 122 -9.76 -19.33 6.61
C ASP A 122 -10.07 -18.85 8.05
N GLY A 123 -11.15 -18.07 8.26
CA GLY A 123 -11.51 -17.51 9.56
C GLY A 123 -10.56 -16.42 10.07
N LYS A 124 -9.79 -15.78 9.18
CA LYS A 124 -8.78 -14.75 9.49
C LYS A 124 -9.21 -13.33 9.17
N ALA A 125 -10.42 -13.14 8.73
CA ALA A 125 -11.04 -11.83 8.52
C ALA A 125 -12.54 -11.90 8.81
N TYR A 126 -13.12 -10.79 9.21
CA TYR A 126 -14.55 -10.67 9.49
C TYR A 126 -15.09 -9.30 9.09
N VAL A 127 -16.36 -9.26 8.74
CA VAL A 127 -17.08 -8.01 8.48
C VAL A 127 -17.58 -7.44 9.80
N ASP A 128 -17.26 -6.19 10.06
CA ASP A 128 -17.61 -5.46 11.27
C ASP A 128 -18.60 -4.35 10.94
N ASP A 129 -19.66 -4.23 11.75
CA ASP A 129 -20.68 -3.20 11.61
C ASP A 129 -20.44 -2.00 12.55
N LEU A 130 -19.36 -2.01 13.33
CA LEU A 130 -18.97 -0.87 14.17
C LEU A 130 -18.61 0.34 13.30
N THR A 131 -19.05 1.51 13.73
CA THR A 131 -18.60 2.79 13.18
C THR A 131 -17.10 3.01 13.44
N ARG A 132 -16.52 3.99 12.76
CA ARG A 132 -15.10 4.35 12.96
C ARG A 132 -14.82 4.70 14.42
N ASP A 133 -15.69 5.47 15.06
CA ASP A 133 -15.50 5.93 16.42
C ASP A 133 -15.65 4.77 17.42
N GLU A 134 -16.63 3.91 17.22
CA GLU A 134 -16.79 2.67 17.99
C GLU A 134 -15.59 1.75 17.82
N MET A 135 -15.06 1.57 16.61
CA MET A 135 -13.85 0.77 16.38
C MET A 135 -12.63 1.33 17.12
N GLN A 136 -12.46 2.65 17.17
CA GLN A 136 -11.40 3.28 17.95
C GLN A 136 -11.57 3.02 19.45
N GLU A 137 -12.81 3.12 19.95
CA GLU A 137 -13.11 2.83 21.34
C GLU A 137 -12.80 1.38 21.71
N TYR A 138 -13.23 0.43 20.87
CA TYR A 138 -13.00 -1.01 21.07
C TYR A 138 -11.51 -1.39 20.96
N ARG A 139 -10.74 -0.72 20.09
CA ARG A 139 -9.29 -0.98 19.94
C ARG A 139 -8.49 -0.62 21.20
N GLY A 140 -8.98 0.31 22.03
CA GLY A 140 -8.23 0.82 23.16
C GLY A 140 -7.13 1.80 22.74
N ASN A 141 -6.19 2.08 23.66
CA ASN A 141 -5.06 2.97 23.41
C ASN A 141 -3.80 2.50 24.14
N ASP A 142 -2.67 3.15 23.83
CA ASP A 142 -1.37 2.85 24.47
C ASP A 142 -1.28 3.38 25.91
N ALA A 143 -2.23 4.23 26.34
CA ALA A 143 -2.29 4.78 27.71
C ALA A 143 -2.98 3.84 28.71
N GLY A 144 -3.16 2.56 28.37
CA GLY A 144 -3.64 1.52 29.28
C GLY A 144 -5.11 1.15 29.14
N LYS A 145 -5.86 1.71 28.18
CA LYS A 145 -7.21 1.24 27.86
C LYS A 145 -7.11 -0.06 27.06
N PRO A 146 -7.58 -1.22 27.60
CA PRO A 146 -7.45 -2.50 26.90
C PRO A 146 -8.35 -2.53 25.67
N SER A 147 -7.92 -3.30 24.67
CA SER A 147 -8.79 -3.65 23.54
C SER A 147 -9.86 -4.63 23.99
N ARG A 148 -11.04 -4.53 23.37
CA ARG A 148 -12.11 -5.50 23.55
C ARG A 148 -12.59 -6.02 22.19
N PRO A 149 -13.08 -7.27 22.08
CA PRO A 149 -13.56 -7.82 20.84
C PRO A 149 -14.84 -7.11 20.39
N SER A 150 -14.95 -6.84 19.09
CA SER A 150 -16.21 -6.44 18.47
C SER A 150 -17.28 -7.52 18.65
N PRO A 151 -18.56 -7.16 18.83
CA PRO A 151 -19.67 -8.13 18.83
C PRO A 151 -19.74 -8.97 17.56
N TYR A 152 -19.19 -8.47 16.46
CA TYR A 152 -19.22 -9.12 15.12
C TYR A 152 -17.98 -9.96 14.81
N ARG A 153 -17.00 -9.99 15.72
CA ARG A 153 -15.71 -10.67 15.51
C ARG A 153 -15.82 -12.15 15.24
N ASN A 154 -16.86 -12.81 15.76
CA ASN A 154 -17.06 -14.24 15.68
C ASN A 154 -18.17 -14.65 14.70
N ARG A 155 -18.55 -13.78 13.76
CA ARG A 155 -19.40 -14.17 12.63
C ARG A 155 -18.79 -15.35 11.88
N THR A 156 -19.62 -16.24 11.36
CA THR A 156 -19.16 -17.39 10.59
C THR A 156 -18.51 -16.96 9.27
N PRO A 157 -17.58 -17.76 8.69
CA PRO A 157 -17.01 -17.49 7.38
C PRO A 157 -18.09 -17.29 6.29
N GLU A 158 -19.17 -18.05 6.32
CA GLU A 158 -20.27 -17.98 5.37
C GLU A 158 -21.00 -16.63 5.46
N GLU A 159 -21.33 -16.16 6.67
CA GLU A 159 -21.92 -14.83 6.90
C GLU A 159 -20.98 -13.72 6.44
N ASN A 160 -19.70 -13.80 6.80
CA ASN A 160 -18.71 -12.81 6.41
C ASN A 160 -18.53 -12.75 4.90
N LEU A 161 -18.51 -13.88 4.21
CA LEU A 161 -18.37 -13.94 2.77
C LEU A 161 -19.57 -13.34 2.04
N ASP A 162 -20.80 -13.62 2.50
CA ASP A 162 -22.02 -13.02 1.98
C ASP A 162 -22.00 -11.50 2.15
N LEU A 163 -21.72 -11.01 3.35
CA LEU A 163 -21.63 -9.58 3.65
C LEU A 163 -20.56 -8.87 2.83
N PHE A 164 -19.38 -9.49 2.68
CA PHE A 164 -18.28 -8.89 1.92
C PHE A 164 -18.61 -8.76 0.42
N ARG A 165 -19.26 -9.74 -0.16
CA ARG A 165 -19.74 -9.68 -1.55
C ARG A 165 -20.80 -8.59 -1.74
N ARG A 166 -21.69 -8.42 -0.77
CA ARG A 166 -22.70 -7.35 -0.77
C ARG A 166 -22.09 -5.96 -0.55
N MET A 167 -20.99 -5.86 0.22
CA MET A 167 -20.18 -4.63 0.30
C MET A 167 -19.64 -4.23 -1.08
N ARG A 168 -19.06 -5.17 -1.82
CA ARG A 168 -18.56 -4.93 -3.18
C ARG A 168 -19.70 -4.50 -4.11
N ALA A 169 -20.86 -5.09 -3.98
CA ALA A 169 -22.04 -4.79 -4.79
C ALA A 169 -22.65 -3.39 -4.51
N GLY A 170 -22.19 -2.71 -3.46
CA GLY A 170 -22.67 -1.36 -3.11
C GLY A 170 -23.99 -1.33 -2.34
N GLU A 171 -24.39 -2.43 -1.70
CA GLU A 171 -25.64 -2.50 -0.96
C GLU A 171 -25.64 -1.70 0.35
N PHE A 172 -24.48 -1.36 0.90
CA PHE A 172 -24.33 -0.67 2.18
C PHE A 172 -23.79 0.74 2.00
N ALA A 173 -24.13 1.64 2.92
CA ALA A 173 -23.62 3.00 2.93
C ALA A 173 -22.14 3.06 3.33
N ASP A 174 -21.44 4.15 2.96
CA ASP A 174 -20.09 4.42 3.40
C ASP A 174 -19.99 4.39 4.92
N GLY A 175 -19.03 3.62 5.44
CA GLY A 175 -18.83 3.48 6.89
C GLY A 175 -19.76 2.51 7.61
N GLU A 176 -20.76 1.94 6.93
CA GLU A 176 -21.71 1.00 7.54
C GLU A 176 -21.07 -0.36 7.85
N LYS A 177 -20.16 -0.81 6.99
CA LYS A 177 -19.44 -2.07 7.15
C LYS A 177 -17.98 -1.91 6.79
N THR A 178 -17.12 -2.69 7.48
CA THR A 178 -15.68 -2.70 7.29
C THR A 178 -15.19 -4.14 7.37
N LEU A 179 -14.34 -4.57 6.44
CA LEU A 179 -13.64 -5.84 6.58
C LEU A 179 -12.41 -5.64 7.47
N ARG A 180 -12.29 -6.43 8.52
CA ARG A 180 -11.16 -6.40 9.46
C ARG A 180 -10.40 -7.73 9.45
N ALA A 181 -9.08 -7.64 9.55
CA ALA A 181 -8.26 -8.81 9.82
C ALA A 181 -8.47 -9.27 11.26
N LYS A 182 -8.56 -10.59 11.49
CA LYS A 182 -8.67 -11.21 12.81
C LYS A 182 -7.29 -11.65 13.26
N ILE A 183 -6.64 -10.84 14.10
CA ILE A 183 -5.25 -11.06 14.50
C ILE A 183 -5.15 -11.22 16.03
N ASP A 184 -4.71 -10.18 16.73
CA ASP A 184 -4.47 -10.21 18.18
C ASP A 184 -4.85 -8.88 18.82
N LEU A 185 -5.92 -8.88 19.60
CA LEU A 185 -6.41 -7.70 20.29
C LEU A 185 -5.51 -7.29 21.48
N ALA A 186 -4.66 -8.19 21.98
CA ALA A 186 -3.73 -7.93 23.06
C ALA A 186 -2.34 -7.46 22.58
N SER A 187 -2.14 -7.39 21.25
CA SER A 187 -0.86 -6.97 20.70
C SER A 187 -0.43 -5.59 21.21
N PRO A 188 0.84 -5.40 21.62
CA PRO A 188 1.38 -4.09 21.93
C PRO A 188 1.40 -3.17 20.68
N ASN A 189 1.51 -3.74 19.50
CA ASN A 189 1.40 -3.00 18.25
C ASN A 189 -0.08 -2.78 17.87
N MET A 190 -0.54 -1.53 17.96
CA MET A 190 -1.90 -1.13 17.63
C MET A 190 -2.34 -1.57 16.22
N ASN A 191 -1.41 -1.63 15.27
CA ASN A 191 -1.71 -2.04 13.90
C ASN A 191 -2.04 -3.54 13.76
N MET A 192 -1.77 -4.34 14.80
CA MET A 192 -2.10 -5.77 14.82
C MET A 192 -3.41 -6.07 15.56
N ARG A 193 -4.06 -5.05 16.13
CA ARG A 193 -5.34 -5.18 16.85
C ARG A 193 -6.52 -5.12 15.90
N ASP A 194 -6.70 -6.15 15.11
CA ASP A 194 -7.77 -6.30 14.11
C ASP A 194 -7.92 -5.07 13.20
N PRO A 195 -6.92 -4.75 12.36
CA PRO A 195 -6.96 -3.57 11.49
C PRO A 195 -8.04 -3.70 10.40
N ALA A 196 -8.56 -2.56 9.97
CA ALA A 196 -9.40 -2.49 8.78
C ALA A 196 -8.57 -2.76 7.52
N ILE A 197 -9.03 -3.67 6.66
CA ILE A 197 -8.37 -4.02 5.39
C ILE A 197 -9.19 -3.65 4.16
N TYR A 198 -10.53 -3.52 4.29
CA TYR A 198 -11.40 -2.99 3.23
C TYR A 198 -12.51 -2.12 3.83
N ARG A 199 -12.85 -1.06 3.08
CA ARG A 199 -13.91 -0.10 3.42
C ARG A 199 -14.80 0.12 2.22
N ILE A 200 -16.07 0.47 2.47
CA ILE A 200 -17.00 0.87 1.43
C ILE A 200 -16.70 2.31 0.99
N LYS A 201 -16.62 2.53 -0.31
CA LYS A 201 -16.50 3.83 -0.97
C LYS A 201 -17.37 3.89 -2.22
N HIS A 202 -18.37 4.78 -2.23
CA HIS A 202 -19.21 5.06 -3.40
C HIS A 202 -18.60 6.20 -4.23
N VAL A 203 -17.37 6.01 -4.70
CA VAL A 203 -16.63 6.99 -5.51
C VAL A 203 -16.02 6.28 -6.70
N SER A 204 -16.18 6.88 -7.90
CA SER A 204 -15.56 6.37 -9.12
C SER A 204 -14.04 6.47 -9.04
N HIS A 205 -13.35 5.37 -9.38
CA HIS A 205 -11.90 5.33 -9.43
C HIS A 205 -11.39 5.79 -10.80
N HIS A 206 -10.32 6.60 -10.87
CA HIS A 206 -9.80 7.15 -12.12
C HIS A 206 -9.37 6.09 -13.16
N ARG A 207 -9.01 4.87 -12.73
CA ARG A 207 -8.66 3.75 -13.62
C ARG A 207 -9.69 2.63 -13.66
N GLN A 208 -10.34 2.31 -12.54
CA GLN A 208 -11.27 1.20 -12.39
C GLN A 208 -12.74 1.60 -12.58
N GLY A 209 -13.02 2.92 -12.66
CA GLY A 209 -14.39 3.42 -12.78
C GLY A 209 -15.25 3.00 -11.58
N ASP A 210 -16.48 2.57 -11.86
CA ASP A 210 -17.47 2.17 -10.84
C ASP A 210 -17.48 0.66 -10.56
N LYS A 211 -16.43 -0.06 -10.98
CA LYS A 211 -16.35 -1.52 -10.83
C LYS A 211 -16.31 -1.98 -9.36
N TRP A 212 -15.78 -1.14 -8.47
CA TRP A 212 -15.57 -1.45 -7.06
C TRP A 212 -16.28 -0.48 -6.14
N CYS A 213 -16.90 -1.00 -5.09
CA CYS A 213 -17.49 -0.22 -4.01
C CYS A 213 -16.69 -0.37 -2.68
N ILE A 214 -15.57 -1.08 -2.72
CA ILE A 214 -14.65 -1.32 -1.60
C ILE A 214 -13.23 -0.94 -1.96
#